data_cf79edab626ec1c451e381e1f88c638f
#
_entry.id   cf79edab626ec1c451e381e1f88c638f
#
_cell.length_a   1.000
_cell.length_b   1.000
_cell.length_c   1.000
_cell.angle_alpha   90.00
_cell.angle_beta   90.00
_cell.angle_gamma   90.00
#
_symmetry.space_group_name_H-M   'P 1'
#
loop_
_entity.id
_entity.type
_entity.pdbx_description
1 polymer ?
#
loop_
_entity_poly.entity_id
_entity_poly.type
_entity_poly.pdbx_seq_one_letter_code
_entity_poly.pdbx_strand_id
1 'polypeptide(L)'
;MTNTDNNYLIIMAGGIGSRFWPFSREHKPKQFLDFFGTGQSLIQMTVQRALPLVPVSNILVVTNEAYRQLVLQQIPQLQPAQILAEPCRRNTAPCVAYAVARIRATLAQQHKPLNKANIFVAAADHLITDTNAFQLTLTTALNYVADNNHILTLGMTPTRPETGYGYIQIPQQTQPLGINKEVYKVLRFREKPDIQTARQYLADGNYLWNSGMFVFNLQTIINAYQTFLPSVWQHFEDGKEIIGTDNEQDYINQHFPLCDNISIDYGIMEKAENVRVIPAAFGWSDVGTWGSLYELSDKDQQGNVAIHSQAAFYNAANNLVTLENGKMAVIEGLNNYIVVENEGVLLICRKENEQQIRQFVADTKDEFK
;
A
#
# COMPACT_ATOMS: atom_id res chain seq x y z
N MET A 1 2.85 22.56 -18.58
CA MET A 1 3.47 21.81 -17.48
C MET A 1 2.52 21.88 -16.31
N THR A 2 2.05 20.75 -15.81
CA THR A 2 1.22 20.69 -14.60
C THR A 2 2.07 21.20 -13.43
N ASN A 3 1.53 22.18 -12.68
CA ASN A 3 2.21 22.69 -11.48
C ASN A 3 2.21 21.58 -10.40
N THR A 4 3.34 20.93 -10.21
CA THR A 4 3.50 19.82 -9.25
C THR A 4 3.67 20.29 -7.80
N ASP A 5 3.90 21.59 -7.58
CA ASP A 5 4.21 22.16 -6.25
C ASP A 5 3.08 21.99 -5.23
N ASN A 6 1.87 21.79 -5.73
CA ASN A 6 0.69 21.57 -4.90
C ASN A 6 0.34 20.07 -4.68
N ASN A 7 1.13 19.18 -5.26
CA ASN A 7 0.89 17.74 -5.09
C ASN A 7 1.67 17.22 -3.88
N TYR A 8 1.02 16.40 -3.08
CA TYR A 8 1.55 15.76 -1.89
C TYR A 8 1.42 14.23 -2.02
N LEU A 9 2.37 13.51 -1.45
CA LEU A 9 2.32 12.05 -1.33
C LEU A 9 2.33 11.64 0.14
N ILE A 10 1.36 10.84 0.54
CA ILE A 10 1.33 10.14 1.82
C ILE A 10 1.64 8.67 1.56
N ILE A 11 2.74 8.18 2.11
CA ILE A 11 3.12 6.76 2.05
C ILE A 11 2.79 6.11 3.40
N MET A 12 1.87 5.14 3.37
CA MET A 12 1.53 4.34 4.54
C MET A 12 2.51 3.16 4.66
N ALA A 13 3.37 3.17 5.67
CA ALA A 13 4.47 2.22 5.84
C ALA A 13 4.44 1.51 7.22
N GLY A 14 3.26 1.32 7.81
CA GLY A 14 3.08 0.73 9.15
C GLY A 14 2.92 -0.80 9.20
N GLY A 15 2.84 -1.49 8.04
CA GLY A 15 2.66 -2.94 7.96
C GLY A 15 3.92 -3.73 8.31
N ILE A 16 3.79 -4.98 8.82
CA ILE A 16 4.93 -5.89 9.05
C ILE A 16 5.14 -6.84 7.86
N GLY A 17 4.05 -7.28 7.20
CA GLY A 17 4.16 -8.27 6.12
C GLY A 17 4.49 -9.68 6.61
N SER A 18 3.98 -10.11 7.75
CA SER A 18 4.29 -11.37 8.43
C SER A 18 4.08 -12.65 7.59
N ARG A 19 3.31 -12.58 6.50
CA ARG A 19 3.13 -13.72 5.57
C ARG A 19 4.41 -14.07 4.78
N PHE A 20 5.37 -13.15 4.71
CA PHE A 20 6.67 -13.36 4.03
C PHE A 20 7.77 -13.82 4.98
N TRP A 21 7.42 -14.21 6.21
CA TRP A 21 8.40 -14.83 7.09
C TRP A 21 8.99 -16.11 6.45
N PRO A 22 10.29 -16.38 6.62
CA PRO A 22 11.29 -15.66 7.41
C PRO A 22 11.98 -14.50 6.69
N PHE A 23 11.57 -14.16 5.45
CA PHE A 23 12.17 -13.07 4.68
C PHE A 23 11.78 -11.69 5.24
N SER A 24 10.51 -11.50 5.64
CA SER A 24 10.05 -10.32 6.36
C SER A 24 9.98 -10.60 7.86
N ARG A 25 10.54 -9.72 8.67
CA ARG A 25 10.57 -9.81 10.12
C ARG A 25 10.15 -8.49 10.77
N GLU A 26 9.91 -8.49 12.10
CA GLU A 26 9.52 -7.28 12.83
C GLU A 26 10.56 -6.15 12.70
N HIS A 27 11.86 -6.46 12.77
CA HIS A 27 12.90 -5.47 12.62
C HIS A 27 13.15 -5.04 11.17
N LYS A 28 12.70 -5.80 10.17
CA LYS A 28 12.85 -5.52 8.75
C LYS A 28 11.58 -5.93 7.99
N PRO A 29 10.50 -5.12 8.09
CA PRO A 29 9.23 -5.38 7.42
C PRO A 29 9.31 -5.42 5.90
N LYS A 30 8.28 -6.02 5.29
CA LYS A 30 8.12 -6.24 3.86
C LYS A 30 8.50 -5.03 2.99
N GLN A 31 8.04 -3.84 3.32
CA GLN A 31 8.27 -2.63 2.52
C GLN A 31 9.73 -2.23 2.40
N PHE A 32 10.60 -2.71 3.29
CA PHE A 32 12.03 -2.43 3.31
C PHE A 32 12.88 -3.51 2.62
N LEU A 33 12.22 -4.49 1.99
CA LEU A 33 12.88 -5.61 1.33
C LEU A 33 12.87 -5.44 -0.19
N ASP A 34 13.94 -5.91 -0.83
CA ASP A 34 13.99 -6.10 -2.28
C ASP A 34 13.43 -7.49 -2.62
N PHE A 35 12.19 -7.55 -3.05
CA PHE A 35 11.52 -8.81 -3.41
C PHE A 35 11.87 -9.33 -4.80
N PHE A 36 12.40 -8.47 -5.67
CA PHE A 36 12.52 -8.78 -7.09
C PHE A 36 13.96 -8.78 -7.59
N GLY A 37 14.96 -8.60 -6.71
CA GLY A 37 16.37 -8.57 -7.10
C GLY A 37 16.74 -7.33 -7.91
N THR A 38 16.01 -6.25 -7.75
CA THR A 38 16.22 -5.01 -8.51
C THR A 38 17.25 -4.08 -7.87
N GLY A 39 17.73 -4.40 -6.68
CA GLY A 39 18.56 -3.51 -5.85
C GLY A 39 17.74 -2.44 -5.12
N GLN A 40 16.40 -2.48 -5.18
CA GLN A 40 15.50 -1.51 -4.56
C GLN A 40 14.45 -2.21 -3.70
N SER A 41 14.19 -1.66 -2.52
CA SER A 41 13.06 -2.07 -1.70
C SER A 41 11.72 -1.52 -2.24
N LEU A 42 10.60 -2.11 -1.79
CA LEU A 42 9.27 -1.67 -2.24
C LEU A 42 8.99 -0.20 -1.90
N ILE A 43 9.43 0.29 -0.74
CA ILE A 43 9.27 1.71 -0.38
C ILE A 43 10.11 2.63 -1.26
N GLN A 44 11.33 2.24 -1.63
CA GLN A 44 12.16 2.99 -2.58
C GLN A 44 11.50 3.07 -3.95
N MET A 45 10.99 1.95 -4.47
CA MET A 45 10.22 1.91 -5.71
C MET A 45 8.97 2.80 -5.63
N THR A 46 8.30 2.84 -4.48
CA THR A 46 7.10 3.68 -4.26
C THR A 46 7.43 5.16 -4.31
N VAL A 47 8.51 5.60 -3.69
CA VAL A 47 8.98 6.99 -3.79
C VAL A 47 9.40 7.33 -5.21
N GLN A 48 10.26 6.50 -5.82
CA GLN A 48 10.85 6.80 -7.12
C GLN A 48 9.81 6.99 -8.23
N ARG A 49 8.76 6.16 -8.27
CA ARG A 49 7.69 6.29 -9.29
C ARG A 49 6.85 7.57 -9.14
N ALA A 50 6.83 8.19 -7.94
CA ALA A 50 6.06 9.40 -7.68
C ALA A 50 6.85 10.69 -7.87
N LEU A 51 8.20 10.65 -7.82
CA LEU A 51 9.06 11.84 -7.92
C LEU A 51 8.79 12.77 -9.12
N PRO A 52 8.42 12.27 -10.33
CA PRO A 52 8.09 13.16 -11.44
C PRO A 52 6.81 14.00 -11.23
N LEU A 53 5.95 13.60 -10.28
CA LEU A 53 4.63 14.19 -10.05
C LEU A 53 4.50 14.91 -8.71
N VAL A 54 5.41 14.61 -7.76
CA VAL A 54 5.37 15.15 -6.39
C VAL A 54 6.79 15.59 -5.99
N PRO A 55 6.99 16.85 -5.59
CA PRO A 55 8.28 17.30 -5.06
C PRO A 55 8.69 16.49 -3.82
N VAL A 56 9.99 16.25 -3.66
CA VAL A 56 10.51 15.50 -2.49
C VAL A 56 10.06 16.15 -1.18
N SER A 57 10.02 17.49 -1.11
CA SER A 57 9.57 18.23 0.08
C SER A 57 8.10 17.96 0.47
N ASN A 58 7.30 17.44 -0.46
CA ASN A 58 5.87 17.18 -0.26
C ASN A 58 5.57 15.69 -0.07
N ILE A 59 6.59 14.85 0.16
CA ILE A 59 6.43 13.43 0.48
C ILE A 59 6.43 13.28 1.99
N LEU A 60 5.40 12.63 2.53
CA LEU A 60 5.31 12.23 3.92
C LEU A 60 5.25 10.69 4.01
N VAL A 61 6.03 10.11 4.91
CA VAL A 61 5.98 8.68 5.22
C VAL A 61 5.42 8.52 6.63
N VAL A 62 4.29 7.83 6.75
CA VAL A 62 3.70 7.48 8.04
C VAL A 62 4.09 6.04 8.38
N THR A 63 4.77 5.86 9.49
CA THR A 63 5.31 4.56 9.89
C THR A 63 5.34 4.41 11.42
N ASN A 64 5.66 3.21 11.92
CA ASN A 64 5.92 3.04 13.35
C ASN A 64 7.25 3.70 13.74
N GLU A 65 7.34 4.24 14.98
CA GLU A 65 8.57 4.87 15.49
C GLU A 65 9.80 3.96 15.33
N ALA A 66 9.65 2.65 15.52
CA ALA A 66 10.73 1.68 15.38
C ALA A 66 11.36 1.66 13.97
N TYR A 67 10.63 2.10 12.95
CA TYR A 67 11.09 2.06 11.56
C TYR A 67 11.56 3.42 11.02
N ARG A 68 11.49 4.48 11.82
CA ARG A 68 11.87 5.83 11.41
C ARG A 68 13.29 5.91 10.83
N GLN A 69 14.26 5.31 11.51
CA GLN A 69 15.65 5.28 11.06
C GLN A 69 15.81 4.45 9.77
N LEU A 70 15.07 3.37 9.64
CA LEU A 70 15.12 2.53 8.45
C LEU A 70 14.58 3.26 7.20
N VAL A 71 13.53 4.07 7.37
CA VAL A 71 13.04 4.94 6.28
C VAL A 71 14.10 5.95 5.87
N LEU A 72 14.74 6.64 6.82
CA LEU A 72 15.82 7.61 6.53
C LEU A 72 17.01 6.98 5.82
N GLN A 73 17.40 5.76 6.22
CA GLN A 73 18.49 5.04 5.57
C GLN A 73 18.16 4.66 4.13
N GLN A 74 16.92 4.26 3.85
CA GLN A 74 16.52 3.82 2.53
C GLN A 74 16.14 4.96 1.59
N ILE A 75 15.65 6.08 2.13
CA ILE A 75 15.24 7.25 1.36
C ILE A 75 15.98 8.49 1.89
N PRO A 76 17.29 8.61 1.62
CA PRO A 76 18.12 9.67 2.19
C PRO A 76 17.76 11.08 1.71
N GLN A 77 16.88 11.21 0.69
CA GLN A 77 16.37 12.48 0.23
C GLN A 77 15.33 13.11 1.18
N LEU A 78 14.71 12.29 2.05
CA LEU A 78 13.72 12.77 3.00
C LEU A 78 14.37 13.37 4.24
N GLN A 79 13.77 14.44 4.74
CA GLN A 79 14.15 15.03 6.03
C GLN A 79 13.45 14.31 7.19
N PRO A 80 14.02 14.28 8.40
CA PRO A 80 13.37 13.64 9.57
C PRO A 80 11.94 14.13 9.84
N ALA A 81 11.64 15.40 9.56
CA ALA A 81 10.33 16.00 9.72
C ALA A 81 9.27 15.47 8.73
N GLN A 82 9.65 14.77 7.67
CA GLN A 82 8.75 14.14 6.70
C GLN A 82 8.35 12.72 7.10
N ILE A 83 8.93 12.18 8.19
CA ILE A 83 8.62 10.86 8.70
C ILE A 83 7.76 11.00 9.94
N LEU A 84 6.48 10.70 9.78
CA LEU A 84 5.48 10.78 10.81
C LEU A 84 5.42 9.46 11.57
N ALA A 85 5.77 9.49 12.84
CA ALA A 85 5.91 8.28 13.65
C ALA A 85 4.63 7.99 14.46
N GLU A 86 4.01 6.85 14.15
CA GLU A 86 2.87 6.33 14.90
C GLU A 86 3.38 5.58 16.15
N PRO A 87 2.89 5.90 17.35
CA PRO A 87 3.28 5.20 18.58
C PRO A 87 2.70 3.79 18.67
N CYS A 88 1.60 3.54 17.98
CA CYS A 88 0.93 2.24 17.89
C CYS A 88 0.13 2.12 16.60
N ARG A 89 -0.33 0.92 16.27
CA ARG A 89 -1.13 0.68 15.06
C ARG A 89 -2.61 0.97 15.32
N ARG A 90 -3.21 1.83 14.49
CA ARG A 90 -4.63 2.18 14.50
C ARG A 90 -5.29 2.08 13.13
N ASN A 91 -4.71 1.25 12.22
CA ASN A 91 -5.19 1.08 10.85
C ASN A 91 -5.03 2.35 9.99
N THR A 92 -5.57 2.35 8.77
CA THR A 92 -5.26 3.35 7.75
C THR A 92 -5.97 4.69 7.93
N ALA A 93 -7.13 4.76 8.60
CA ALA A 93 -7.80 6.04 8.78
C ALA A 93 -7.03 7.00 9.70
N PRO A 94 -6.61 6.63 10.93
CA PRO A 94 -5.76 7.51 11.74
C PRO A 94 -4.41 7.83 11.10
N CYS A 95 -3.82 6.87 10.39
CA CYS A 95 -2.58 7.04 9.63
C CYS A 95 -2.70 8.20 8.62
N VAL A 96 -3.71 8.16 7.76
CA VAL A 96 -3.96 9.21 6.76
C VAL A 96 -4.37 10.52 7.43
N ALA A 97 -5.21 10.47 8.50
CA ALA A 97 -5.62 11.68 9.24
C ALA A 97 -4.43 12.44 9.82
N TYR A 98 -3.44 11.73 10.37
CA TYR A 98 -2.22 12.34 10.87
C TYR A 98 -1.45 13.10 9.78
N ALA A 99 -1.21 12.45 8.64
CA ALA A 99 -0.54 13.09 7.51
C ALA A 99 -1.33 14.26 6.94
N VAL A 100 -2.66 14.15 6.84
CA VAL A 100 -3.57 15.23 6.43
C VAL A 100 -3.47 16.43 7.37
N ALA A 101 -3.45 16.20 8.68
CA ALA A 101 -3.28 17.26 9.68
C ALA A 101 -1.90 17.93 9.56
N ARG A 102 -0.84 17.16 9.30
CA ARG A 102 0.51 17.69 9.08
C ARG A 102 0.60 18.54 7.80
N ILE A 103 -0.02 18.12 6.69
CA ILE A 103 -0.10 18.90 5.46
C ILE A 103 -0.87 20.21 5.72
N ARG A 104 -1.99 20.15 6.46
CA ARG A 104 -2.76 21.32 6.87
C ARG A 104 -1.90 22.31 7.62
N ALA A 105 -1.13 21.86 8.62
CA ALA A 105 -0.23 22.72 9.38
C ALA A 105 0.87 23.35 8.51
N THR A 106 1.45 22.57 7.58
CA THR A 106 2.45 23.07 6.63
C THR A 106 1.87 24.17 5.73
N LEU A 107 0.66 24.00 5.20
CA LEU A 107 0.01 25.03 4.39
C LEU A 107 -0.34 26.28 5.19
N ALA A 108 -0.77 26.13 6.45
CA ALA A 108 -1.03 27.27 7.33
C ALA A 108 0.23 28.10 7.57
N GLN A 109 1.37 27.47 7.85
CA GLN A 109 2.67 28.13 7.97
C GLN A 109 3.11 28.84 6.68
N GLN A 110 2.74 28.30 5.53
CA GLN A 110 3.03 28.87 4.21
C GLN A 110 1.97 29.90 3.73
N HIS A 111 0.93 30.16 4.52
CA HIS A 111 -0.21 30.99 4.16
C HIS A 111 -0.91 30.56 2.85
N LYS A 112 -0.92 29.25 2.57
CA LYS A 112 -1.55 28.66 1.38
C LYS A 112 -2.95 28.15 1.69
N PRO A 113 -3.93 28.30 0.78
CA PRO A 113 -5.28 27.79 1.00
C PRO A 113 -5.32 26.27 0.88
N LEU A 114 -6.16 25.62 1.71
CA LEU A 114 -6.26 24.15 1.80
C LEU A 114 -6.68 23.49 0.48
N ASN A 115 -7.55 24.15 -0.29
CA ASN A 115 -8.03 23.64 -1.57
C ASN A 115 -6.97 23.67 -2.71
N LYS A 116 -5.74 24.05 -2.42
CA LYS A 116 -4.64 23.99 -3.40
C LYS A 116 -3.79 22.74 -3.24
N ALA A 117 -3.92 21.97 -2.17
CA ALA A 117 -3.16 20.75 -2.00
C ALA A 117 -3.93 19.54 -2.53
N ASN A 118 -3.35 18.85 -3.51
CA ASN A 118 -3.80 17.56 -4.04
C ASN A 118 -2.96 16.46 -3.41
N ILE A 119 -3.59 15.47 -2.84
CA ILE A 119 -2.93 14.42 -2.06
C ILE A 119 -3.11 13.09 -2.77
N PHE A 120 -2.01 12.40 -2.98
CA PHE A 120 -1.97 10.99 -3.35
C PHE A 120 -1.58 10.17 -2.13
N VAL A 121 -2.37 9.13 -1.81
CA VAL A 121 -2.10 8.17 -0.74
C VAL A 121 -1.75 6.83 -1.36
N ALA A 122 -0.64 6.23 -0.93
CA ALA A 122 -0.19 4.93 -1.38
C ALA A 122 0.34 4.06 -0.23
N ALA A 123 0.18 2.74 -0.35
CA ALA A 123 0.90 1.81 0.49
C ALA A 123 2.38 1.71 0.07
N ALA A 124 3.26 1.53 1.05
CA ALA A 124 4.71 1.44 0.82
C ALA A 124 5.16 0.13 0.17
N ASP A 125 4.29 -0.88 0.13
CA ASP A 125 4.63 -2.28 -0.12
C ASP A 125 3.93 -2.90 -1.34
N HIS A 126 3.37 -2.06 -2.23
CA HIS A 126 2.73 -2.50 -3.47
C HIS A 126 3.70 -2.48 -4.65
N LEU A 127 3.61 -3.50 -5.49
CA LEU A 127 4.29 -3.55 -6.78
C LEU A 127 3.46 -2.82 -7.85
N ILE A 128 4.17 -2.11 -8.72
CA ILE A 128 3.65 -1.57 -9.99
C ILE A 128 4.70 -1.86 -11.05
N THR A 129 4.35 -2.60 -12.09
CA THR A 129 5.30 -3.03 -13.13
C THR A 129 5.38 -2.05 -14.30
N ASP A 130 4.32 -1.32 -14.61
CA ASP A 130 4.32 -0.26 -15.64
C ASP A 130 4.27 1.12 -14.99
N THR A 131 5.46 1.67 -14.72
CA THR A 131 5.63 2.99 -14.11
C THR A 131 5.08 4.12 -15.01
N ASN A 132 5.18 4.00 -16.34
CA ASN A 132 4.70 5.03 -17.26
C ASN A 132 3.17 5.10 -17.26
N ALA A 133 2.48 3.95 -17.35
CA ALA A 133 1.03 3.89 -17.25
C ALA A 133 0.54 4.38 -15.89
N PHE A 134 1.25 4.05 -14.80
CA PHE A 134 0.96 4.56 -13.46
C PHE A 134 1.06 6.09 -13.39
N GLN A 135 2.15 6.68 -13.88
CA GLN A 135 2.36 8.13 -13.84
C GLN A 135 1.30 8.87 -14.66
N LEU A 136 0.90 8.34 -15.82
CA LEU A 136 -0.17 8.91 -16.63
C LEU A 136 -1.51 8.88 -15.88
N THR A 137 -1.84 7.75 -15.25
CA THR A 137 -3.07 7.58 -14.45
C THR A 137 -3.08 8.55 -13.26
N LEU A 138 -1.97 8.62 -12.52
CA LEU A 138 -1.85 9.50 -11.36
C LEU A 138 -1.91 10.98 -11.78
N THR A 139 -1.30 11.37 -12.90
CA THR A 139 -1.43 12.73 -13.46
C THR A 139 -2.89 13.08 -13.73
N THR A 140 -3.63 12.15 -14.36
CA THR A 140 -5.06 12.35 -14.63
C THR A 140 -5.85 12.50 -13.33
N ALA A 141 -5.56 11.67 -12.32
CA ALA A 141 -6.23 11.72 -11.02
C ALA A 141 -5.96 13.02 -10.27
N LEU A 142 -4.70 13.45 -10.21
CA LEU A 142 -4.30 14.71 -9.53
C LEU A 142 -4.94 15.93 -10.20
N ASN A 143 -4.95 16.00 -11.54
CA ASN A 143 -5.61 17.07 -12.27
C ASN A 143 -7.13 17.07 -12.03
N TYR A 144 -7.76 15.90 -11.97
CA TYR A 144 -9.19 15.83 -11.72
C TYR A 144 -9.59 16.36 -10.34
N VAL A 145 -8.87 15.96 -9.27
CA VAL A 145 -9.20 16.39 -7.91
C VAL A 145 -8.84 17.86 -7.61
N ALA A 146 -7.99 18.46 -8.44
CA ALA A 146 -7.68 19.89 -8.34
C ALA A 146 -8.90 20.78 -8.57
N ASP A 147 -9.82 20.31 -9.43
CA ASP A 147 -11.03 21.05 -9.85
C ASP A 147 -12.32 20.44 -9.32
N ASN A 148 -12.26 19.28 -8.64
CA ASN A 148 -13.43 18.53 -8.20
C ASN A 148 -13.33 18.10 -6.73
N ASN A 149 -14.40 18.27 -5.97
CA ASN A 149 -14.50 17.84 -4.57
C ASN A 149 -14.86 16.35 -4.46
N HIS A 150 -14.09 15.50 -5.17
CA HIS A 150 -14.28 14.05 -5.15
C HIS A 150 -13.08 13.35 -4.50
N ILE A 151 -13.33 12.18 -3.96
CA ILE A 151 -12.29 11.24 -3.53
C ILE A 151 -12.15 10.21 -4.66
N LEU A 152 -10.96 10.14 -5.26
CA LEU A 152 -10.66 9.15 -6.28
C LEU A 152 -9.97 7.93 -5.68
N THR A 153 -10.31 6.75 -6.20
CA THR A 153 -9.50 5.54 -6.06
C THR A 153 -9.08 5.02 -7.42
N LEU A 154 -7.96 4.28 -7.47
CA LEU A 154 -7.49 3.62 -8.68
C LEU A 154 -7.99 2.18 -8.67
N GLY A 155 -8.81 1.83 -9.65
CA GLY A 155 -9.47 0.53 -9.72
C GLY A 155 -8.81 -0.41 -10.72
N MET A 156 -8.47 -1.63 -10.30
CA MET A 156 -7.85 -2.65 -11.15
C MET A 156 -8.90 -3.62 -11.68
N THR A 157 -8.78 -4.03 -12.94
CA THR A 157 -9.68 -5.04 -13.51
C THR A 157 -9.45 -6.39 -12.83
N PRO A 158 -10.50 -7.01 -12.24
CA PRO A 158 -10.38 -8.31 -11.61
C PRO A 158 -10.07 -9.40 -12.64
N THR A 159 -9.11 -10.27 -12.31
CA THR A 159 -8.73 -11.42 -13.15
C THR A 159 -9.06 -12.77 -12.50
N ARG A 160 -9.41 -12.76 -11.21
CA ARG A 160 -9.75 -13.91 -10.38
C ARG A 160 -10.68 -13.50 -9.23
N PRO A 161 -11.37 -14.45 -8.57
CA PRO A 161 -12.21 -14.13 -7.42
C PRO A 161 -11.36 -13.99 -6.14
N GLU A 162 -10.72 -12.83 -5.98
CA GLU A 162 -9.84 -12.52 -4.84
C GLU A 162 -10.66 -12.07 -3.62
N THR A 163 -10.46 -12.73 -2.48
CA THR A 163 -11.18 -12.40 -1.24
C THR A 163 -10.40 -11.48 -0.30
N GLY A 164 -9.13 -11.22 -0.61
CA GLY A 164 -8.25 -10.33 0.14
C GLY A 164 -8.39 -8.86 -0.23
N TYR A 165 -9.10 -8.54 -1.33
CA TYR A 165 -9.23 -7.19 -1.87
C TYR A 165 -10.63 -6.62 -1.67
N GLY A 166 -10.72 -5.30 -1.67
CA GLY A 166 -11.98 -4.58 -1.84
C GLY A 166 -12.44 -4.59 -3.30
N TYR A 167 -13.75 -4.53 -3.50
CA TYR A 167 -14.40 -4.45 -4.82
C TYR A 167 -15.22 -3.17 -4.94
N ILE A 168 -15.10 -2.52 -6.10
CA ILE A 168 -15.73 -1.26 -6.43
C ILE A 168 -16.69 -1.48 -7.59
N GLN A 169 -17.98 -1.34 -7.35
CA GLN A 169 -19.01 -1.42 -8.39
C GLN A 169 -19.13 -0.10 -9.12
N ILE A 170 -19.10 -0.17 -10.45
CA ILE A 170 -19.35 0.94 -11.36
C ILE A 170 -20.62 0.71 -12.17
N PRO A 171 -21.18 1.75 -12.83
CA PRO A 171 -22.28 1.57 -13.77
C PRO A 171 -21.91 0.55 -14.86
N GLN A 172 -22.89 -0.26 -15.28
CA GLN A 172 -22.68 -1.22 -16.37
C GLN A 172 -22.19 -0.51 -17.63
N GLN A 173 -21.12 -1.04 -18.21
CA GLN A 173 -20.56 -0.49 -19.43
C GLN A 173 -21.02 -1.29 -20.66
N THR A 174 -21.36 -0.59 -21.72
CA THR A 174 -21.70 -1.20 -23.02
C THR A 174 -20.49 -1.43 -23.92
N GLN A 175 -19.36 -0.84 -23.55
CA GLN A 175 -18.05 -0.98 -24.19
C GLN A 175 -16.97 -1.30 -23.17
N PRO A 176 -15.82 -1.84 -23.57
CA PRO A 176 -14.68 -2.04 -22.67
C PRO A 176 -14.31 -0.75 -21.96
N LEU A 177 -13.96 -0.87 -20.68
CA LEU A 177 -13.55 0.25 -19.84
C LEU A 177 -12.41 1.03 -20.51
N GLY A 178 -12.59 2.33 -20.64
CA GLY A 178 -11.52 3.25 -21.03
C GLY A 178 -10.46 3.29 -19.92
N ILE A 179 -9.25 2.83 -20.21
CA ILE A 179 -8.16 2.83 -19.24
C ILE A 179 -7.55 4.23 -19.16
N ASN A 180 -7.38 4.75 -17.95
CA ASN A 180 -6.71 6.02 -17.61
C ASN A 180 -7.39 7.31 -18.17
N LYS A 181 -8.62 7.26 -18.65
CA LYS A 181 -9.25 8.43 -19.28
C LYS A 181 -10.61 8.81 -18.69
N GLU A 182 -11.30 7.88 -18.09
CA GLU A 182 -12.67 8.12 -17.61
C GLU A 182 -12.76 7.96 -16.09
N VAL A 183 -13.50 8.88 -15.47
CA VAL A 183 -13.80 8.85 -14.06
C VAL A 183 -15.22 8.35 -13.86
N TYR A 184 -15.38 7.20 -13.22
CA TYR A 184 -16.67 6.59 -13.00
C TYR A 184 -17.19 6.87 -11.59
N LYS A 185 -18.52 7.01 -11.47
CA LYS A 185 -19.18 7.01 -10.18
C LYS A 185 -19.07 5.64 -9.53
N VAL A 186 -18.70 5.60 -8.25
CA VAL A 186 -18.79 4.38 -7.45
C VAL A 186 -20.24 4.18 -7.01
N LEU A 187 -20.82 3.03 -7.37
CA LEU A 187 -22.17 2.64 -6.96
C LEU A 187 -22.15 1.92 -5.62
N ARG A 188 -21.14 1.09 -5.40
CA ARG A 188 -20.93 0.35 -4.17
C ARG A 188 -19.43 0.10 -3.97
N PHE A 189 -19.00 0.20 -2.74
CA PHE A 189 -17.69 -0.24 -2.28
C PHE A 189 -17.88 -1.41 -1.31
N ARG A 190 -17.18 -2.51 -1.48
CA ARG A 190 -17.28 -3.69 -0.63
C ARG A 190 -15.90 -4.26 -0.33
N GLU A 191 -15.50 -4.17 0.92
CA GLU A 191 -14.21 -4.67 1.37
C GLU A 191 -14.27 -6.18 1.68
N LYS A 192 -13.32 -6.95 1.15
CA LYS A 192 -13.07 -8.37 1.44
C LYS A 192 -14.32 -9.25 1.45
N PRO A 193 -14.98 -9.46 0.29
CA PRO A 193 -16.15 -10.31 0.18
C PRO A 193 -15.78 -11.79 0.39
N ASP A 194 -16.79 -12.63 0.68
CA ASP A 194 -16.61 -14.08 0.61
C ASP A 194 -16.39 -14.57 -0.82
N ILE A 195 -15.94 -15.83 -0.98
CA ILE A 195 -15.55 -16.38 -2.28
C ILE A 195 -16.72 -16.47 -3.27
N GLN A 196 -17.95 -16.70 -2.79
CA GLN A 196 -19.12 -16.79 -3.66
C GLN A 196 -19.46 -15.42 -4.22
N THR A 197 -19.46 -14.40 -3.35
CA THR A 197 -19.65 -13.00 -3.72
C THR A 197 -18.56 -12.52 -4.68
N ALA A 198 -17.28 -12.87 -4.44
CA ALA A 198 -16.18 -12.50 -5.32
C ALA A 198 -16.32 -13.13 -6.73
N ARG A 199 -16.78 -14.37 -6.83
CA ARG A 199 -17.09 -15.03 -8.12
C ARG A 199 -18.23 -14.34 -8.86
N GLN A 200 -19.27 -13.92 -8.13
CA GLN A 200 -20.38 -13.17 -8.72
C GLN A 200 -19.90 -11.82 -9.28
N TYR A 201 -19.10 -11.07 -8.53
CA TYR A 201 -18.56 -9.79 -8.99
C TYR A 201 -17.69 -9.92 -10.23
N LEU A 202 -16.93 -11.00 -10.33
CA LEU A 202 -16.14 -11.29 -11.54
C LEU A 202 -17.05 -11.58 -12.74
N ALA A 203 -18.13 -12.34 -12.54
CA ALA A 203 -19.09 -12.68 -13.60
C ALA A 203 -19.93 -11.47 -14.06
N ASP A 204 -20.27 -10.55 -13.14
CA ASP A 204 -21.03 -9.33 -13.43
C ASP A 204 -20.25 -8.36 -14.33
N GLY A 205 -18.91 -8.37 -14.29
CA GLY A 205 -18.03 -7.63 -15.18
C GLY A 205 -18.01 -6.11 -14.99
N ASN A 206 -18.72 -5.58 -13.99
CA ASN A 206 -18.77 -4.14 -13.66
C ASN A 206 -18.16 -3.82 -12.29
N TYR A 207 -17.25 -4.68 -11.83
CA TYR A 207 -16.49 -4.47 -10.60
C TYR A 207 -15.01 -4.28 -10.91
N LEU A 208 -14.35 -3.45 -10.10
CA LEU A 208 -12.92 -3.25 -10.08
C LEU A 208 -12.39 -3.63 -8.70
N TRP A 209 -11.14 -4.10 -8.61
CA TRP A 209 -10.45 -4.21 -7.33
C TRP A 209 -10.03 -2.84 -6.81
N ASN A 210 -10.21 -2.62 -5.52
CA ASN A 210 -9.63 -1.47 -4.84
C ASN A 210 -8.13 -1.67 -4.65
N SER A 211 -7.33 -0.79 -5.22
CA SER A 211 -5.87 -0.84 -5.07
C SER A 211 -5.37 -0.28 -3.73
N GLY A 212 -6.25 0.33 -2.92
CA GLY A 212 -5.85 1.05 -1.71
C GLY A 212 -5.07 2.34 -1.98
N MET A 213 -5.08 2.82 -3.23
CA MET A 213 -4.51 4.10 -3.63
C MET A 213 -5.62 5.14 -3.80
N PHE A 214 -5.49 6.27 -3.11
CA PHE A 214 -6.51 7.31 -3.09
C PHE A 214 -5.91 8.65 -3.50
N VAL A 215 -6.71 9.44 -4.23
CA VAL A 215 -6.34 10.81 -4.63
C VAL A 215 -7.48 11.74 -4.27
N PHE A 216 -7.19 12.82 -3.59
CA PHE A 216 -8.18 13.80 -3.17
C PHE A 216 -7.54 15.17 -2.91
N ASN A 217 -8.37 16.20 -2.92
CA ASN A 217 -7.97 17.51 -2.43
C ASN A 217 -8.01 17.53 -0.90
N LEU A 218 -7.10 18.29 -0.26
CA LEU A 218 -6.99 18.36 1.20
C LEU A 218 -8.30 18.78 1.88
N GLN A 219 -9.01 19.77 1.34
CA GLN A 219 -10.28 20.21 1.92
C GLN A 219 -11.35 19.12 1.84
N THR A 220 -11.38 18.37 0.72
CA THR A 220 -12.33 17.29 0.51
C THR A 220 -12.18 16.17 1.55
N ILE A 221 -10.93 15.77 1.82
CA ILE A 221 -10.70 14.69 2.80
C ILE A 221 -10.93 15.15 4.25
N ILE A 222 -10.61 16.40 4.59
CA ILE A 222 -10.94 16.98 5.90
C ILE A 222 -12.45 16.94 6.12
N ASN A 223 -13.24 17.39 5.14
CA ASN A 223 -14.71 17.34 5.21
C ASN A 223 -15.22 15.91 5.39
N ALA A 224 -14.61 14.93 4.70
CA ALA A 224 -14.97 13.52 4.85
C ALA A 224 -14.67 12.98 6.26
N TYR A 225 -13.52 13.32 6.85
CA TYR A 225 -13.21 12.95 8.23
C TYR A 225 -14.19 13.58 9.22
N GLN A 226 -14.50 14.87 9.07
CA GLN A 226 -15.47 15.57 9.93
C GLN A 226 -16.86 14.94 9.86
N THR A 227 -17.26 14.44 8.69
CA THR A 227 -18.59 13.86 8.46
C THR A 227 -18.67 12.41 8.93
N PHE A 228 -17.69 11.58 8.59
CA PHE A 228 -17.79 10.11 8.72
C PHE A 228 -16.94 9.53 9.85
N LEU A 229 -15.89 10.24 10.28
CA LEU A 229 -14.99 9.83 11.36
C LEU A 229 -14.67 11.01 12.30
N PRO A 230 -15.70 11.71 12.85
CA PRO A 230 -15.48 12.87 13.71
C PRO A 230 -14.65 12.53 14.96
N SER A 231 -14.81 11.32 15.54
CA SER A 231 -14.03 10.86 16.69
C SER A 231 -12.53 10.80 16.40
N VAL A 232 -12.15 10.30 15.21
CA VAL A 232 -10.74 10.27 14.79
C VAL A 232 -10.24 11.69 14.51
N TRP A 233 -11.01 12.49 13.75
CA TRP A 233 -10.57 13.83 13.35
C TRP A 233 -10.42 14.79 14.52
N GLN A 234 -11.24 14.67 15.56
CA GLN A 234 -11.20 15.54 16.73
C GLN A 234 -9.83 15.56 17.39
N HIS A 235 -9.13 14.42 17.49
CA HIS A 235 -7.79 14.35 18.04
C HIS A 235 -6.78 15.21 17.25
N PHE A 236 -6.93 15.31 15.94
CA PHE A 236 -6.07 16.14 15.08
C PHE A 236 -6.54 17.60 14.99
N GLU A 237 -7.82 17.87 15.21
CA GLU A 237 -8.36 19.22 15.32
C GLU A 237 -7.92 19.89 16.62
N ASP A 238 -7.98 19.16 17.74
CA ASP A 238 -7.52 19.66 19.05
C ASP A 238 -6.01 19.94 19.05
N GLY A 239 -5.25 19.17 18.26
CA GLY A 239 -3.79 19.35 18.10
C GLY A 239 -3.37 20.33 17.02
N LYS A 240 -4.28 21.08 16.37
CA LYS A 240 -3.98 21.88 15.18
C LYS A 240 -2.86 22.93 15.34
N GLU A 241 -2.70 23.47 16.54
CA GLU A 241 -1.64 24.46 16.85
C GLU A 241 -0.32 23.78 17.29
N ILE A 242 -0.33 22.47 17.53
CA ILE A 242 0.82 21.69 18.02
C ILE A 242 1.44 20.90 16.86
N ILE A 243 0.61 20.34 15.99
CA ILE A 243 1.06 19.57 14.82
C ILE A 243 1.84 20.50 13.89
N GLY A 244 3.05 20.11 13.52
CA GLY A 244 3.99 20.93 12.74
C GLY A 244 4.97 21.73 13.62
N THR A 245 4.97 21.53 14.94
CA THR A 245 5.93 22.11 15.90
C THR A 245 6.81 21.04 16.53
N ASP A 246 7.80 21.43 17.32
CA ASP A 246 8.69 20.49 18.03
C ASP A 246 7.96 19.62 19.06
N ASN A 247 6.76 20.01 19.49
CA ASN A 247 5.95 19.27 20.47
C ASN A 247 4.98 18.25 19.78
N GLU A 248 5.02 18.15 18.45
CA GLU A 248 4.11 17.28 17.71
C GLU A 248 4.19 15.82 18.14
N GLN A 249 5.40 15.26 18.28
CA GLN A 249 5.55 13.84 18.60
C GLN A 249 5.00 13.51 19.99
N ASP A 250 5.20 14.38 20.97
CA ASP A 250 4.66 14.21 22.33
C ASP A 250 3.13 14.25 22.32
N TYR A 251 2.54 15.16 21.54
CA TYR A 251 1.11 15.22 21.36
C TYR A 251 0.57 13.95 20.70
N ILE A 252 1.20 13.49 19.63
CA ILE A 252 0.81 12.26 18.91
C ILE A 252 0.93 11.03 19.80
N ASN A 253 1.97 10.93 20.61
CA ASN A 253 2.15 9.82 21.55
C ASN A 253 1.00 9.70 22.57
N GLN A 254 0.37 10.82 22.93
CA GLN A 254 -0.74 10.86 23.88
C GLN A 254 -2.10 10.64 23.21
N HIS A 255 -2.33 11.20 22.03
CA HIS A 255 -3.66 11.27 21.40
C HIS A 255 -3.88 10.20 20.34
N PHE A 256 -2.88 9.80 19.58
CA PHE A 256 -3.01 8.79 18.52
C PHE A 256 -3.49 7.42 19.04
N PRO A 257 -3.04 6.92 20.23
CA PRO A 257 -3.56 5.67 20.79
C PRO A 257 -5.05 5.71 21.16
N LEU A 258 -5.66 6.88 21.26
CA LEU A 258 -7.08 7.06 21.56
C LEU A 258 -7.95 7.00 20.30
N CYS A 259 -7.35 7.08 19.09
CA CYS A 259 -8.10 6.97 17.85
C CYS A 259 -8.73 5.57 17.68
N ASP A 260 -9.89 5.53 17.04
CA ASP A 260 -10.53 4.29 16.63
C ASP A 260 -9.62 3.48 15.71
N ASN A 261 -9.58 2.16 15.90
CA ASN A 261 -8.83 1.25 15.03
C ASN A 261 -9.66 0.90 13.79
N ILE A 262 -9.66 1.75 12.79
CA ILE A 262 -10.51 1.63 11.61
C ILE A 262 -9.73 1.95 10.32
N SER A 263 -10.01 1.22 9.23
CA SER A 263 -9.46 1.57 7.92
C SER A 263 -10.23 2.72 7.28
N ILE A 264 -9.55 3.47 6.41
CA ILE A 264 -10.16 4.55 5.62
C ILE A 264 -11.23 3.98 4.68
N ASP A 265 -11.07 2.72 4.23
CA ASP A 265 -12.02 2.03 3.38
C ASP A 265 -13.38 1.89 4.07
N TYR A 266 -13.43 1.31 5.27
CA TYR A 266 -14.66 1.17 6.06
C TYR A 266 -15.14 2.50 6.65
N GLY A 267 -14.20 3.36 7.04
CA GLY A 267 -14.53 4.60 7.72
C GLY A 267 -15.10 5.67 6.80
N ILE A 268 -14.59 5.78 5.58
CA ILE A 268 -14.92 6.85 4.63
C ILE A 268 -15.38 6.29 3.29
N MET A 269 -14.61 5.41 2.63
CA MET A 269 -14.85 5.05 1.22
C MET A 269 -16.17 4.31 1.01
N GLU A 270 -16.60 3.47 1.94
CA GLU A 270 -17.90 2.79 1.89
C GLU A 270 -19.10 3.71 2.14
N LYS A 271 -18.89 4.89 2.77
CA LYS A 271 -19.95 5.79 3.23
C LYS A 271 -20.09 7.05 2.37
N ALA A 272 -18.99 7.50 1.76
CA ALA A 272 -18.96 8.77 1.06
C ALA A 272 -19.56 8.66 -0.36
N GLU A 273 -20.56 9.48 -0.67
CA GLU A 273 -21.25 9.49 -1.99
C GLU A 273 -20.41 10.15 -3.11
N ASN A 274 -19.39 10.92 -2.74
CA ASN A 274 -18.50 11.61 -3.67
C ASN A 274 -17.26 10.79 -4.03
N VAL A 275 -17.25 9.47 -3.79
CA VAL A 275 -16.18 8.58 -4.26
C VAL A 275 -16.32 8.32 -5.76
N ARG A 276 -15.19 8.37 -6.45
CA ARG A 276 -15.06 8.08 -7.88
C ARG A 276 -13.91 7.10 -8.08
N VAL A 277 -13.89 6.41 -9.22
CA VAL A 277 -12.82 5.49 -9.57
C VAL A 277 -12.31 5.75 -10.98
N ILE A 278 -10.99 5.65 -11.14
CA ILE A 278 -10.34 5.59 -12.45
C ILE A 278 -9.90 4.15 -12.69
N PRO A 279 -10.41 3.46 -13.73
CA PRO A 279 -9.89 2.16 -14.14
C PRO A 279 -8.43 2.29 -14.58
N ALA A 280 -7.60 1.40 -14.11
CA ALA A 280 -6.16 1.43 -14.35
C ALA A 280 -5.62 0.04 -14.69
N ALA A 281 -4.56 0.02 -15.51
CA ALA A 281 -3.86 -1.20 -15.93
C ALA A 281 -2.36 -0.91 -15.99
N PHE A 282 -1.71 -0.85 -14.84
CA PHE A 282 -0.27 -0.60 -14.70
C PHE A 282 0.46 -1.76 -13.98
N GLY A 283 -0.11 -2.98 -14.02
CA GLY A 283 0.53 -4.15 -13.43
C GLY A 283 0.64 -4.04 -11.91
N TRP A 284 -0.47 -3.72 -11.24
CA TRP A 284 -0.54 -3.61 -9.79
C TRP A 284 -0.69 -4.96 -9.11
N SER A 285 0.01 -5.12 -8.00
CA SER A 285 -0.21 -6.18 -7.01
C SER A 285 0.12 -5.66 -5.61
N ASP A 286 -0.64 -6.10 -4.62
CA ASP A 286 -0.32 -5.86 -3.21
C ASP A 286 0.84 -6.74 -2.72
N VAL A 287 1.31 -7.70 -3.55
CA VAL A 287 2.34 -8.69 -3.18
C VAL A 287 2.04 -9.24 -1.78
N GLY A 288 0.82 -9.74 -1.58
CA GLY A 288 0.30 -10.07 -0.24
C GLY A 288 0.80 -11.41 0.31
N THR A 289 1.26 -12.31 -0.56
CA THR A 289 1.64 -13.69 -0.23
C THR A 289 2.79 -14.19 -1.11
N TRP A 290 3.43 -15.28 -0.70
CA TRP A 290 4.42 -15.99 -1.52
C TRP A 290 3.83 -16.48 -2.85
N GLY A 291 2.55 -16.89 -2.85
CA GLY A 291 1.83 -17.27 -4.07
C GLY A 291 1.71 -16.09 -5.05
N SER A 292 1.39 -14.89 -4.57
CA SER A 292 1.34 -13.69 -5.42
C SER A 292 2.73 -13.33 -5.97
N LEU A 293 3.78 -13.49 -5.18
CA LEU A 293 5.16 -13.29 -5.64
C LEU A 293 5.55 -14.31 -6.70
N TYR A 294 5.18 -15.61 -6.50
CA TYR A 294 5.39 -16.66 -7.49
C TYR A 294 4.73 -16.33 -8.83
N GLU A 295 3.49 -15.84 -8.82
CA GLU A 295 2.78 -15.49 -10.06
C GLU A 295 3.44 -14.34 -10.82
N LEU A 296 4.08 -13.41 -10.12
CA LEU A 296 4.74 -12.23 -10.68
C LEU A 296 6.20 -12.49 -11.12
N SER A 297 6.76 -13.64 -10.78
CA SER A 297 8.17 -13.97 -11.04
C SER A 297 8.33 -14.79 -12.31
N ASP A 298 9.50 -14.67 -12.95
CA ASP A 298 9.88 -15.49 -14.10
C ASP A 298 10.03 -16.95 -13.68
N LYS A 299 9.49 -17.84 -14.50
CA LYS A 299 9.46 -19.29 -14.26
C LYS A 299 10.34 -20.04 -15.24
N ASP A 300 11.02 -21.09 -14.76
CA ASP A 300 11.66 -22.04 -15.65
C ASP A 300 10.63 -22.91 -16.44
N GLN A 301 11.08 -23.83 -17.25
CA GLN A 301 10.22 -24.70 -18.08
C GLN A 301 9.30 -25.60 -17.24
N GLN A 302 9.67 -25.90 -15.99
CA GLN A 302 8.92 -26.70 -15.04
C GLN A 302 8.12 -25.85 -14.06
N GLY A 303 8.07 -24.54 -14.26
CA GLY A 303 7.35 -23.62 -13.39
C GLY A 303 8.07 -23.28 -12.08
N ASN A 304 9.34 -23.60 -11.92
CA ASN A 304 10.07 -23.19 -10.71
C ASN A 304 10.55 -21.73 -10.81
N VAL A 305 10.58 -21.07 -9.67
CA VAL A 305 11.05 -19.70 -9.47
C VAL A 305 12.21 -19.70 -8.49
N ALA A 306 13.31 -19.03 -8.82
CA ALA A 306 14.43 -18.78 -7.90
C ALA A 306 14.66 -17.26 -7.81
N ILE A 307 14.48 -16.66 -6.63
CA ILE A 307 14.64 -15.22 -6.37
C ILE A 307 15.86 -15.05 -5.48
N HIS A 308 16.77 -14.14 -5.83
CA HIS A 308 18.04 -13.86 -5.09
C HIS A 308 18.94 -15.07 -4.85
N SER A 309 18.68 -16.21 -5.51
CA SER A 309 19.34 -17.48 -5.22
C SER A 309 19.67 -18.24 -6.47
N GLN A 310 20.72 -19.07 -6.37
CA GLN A 310 20.95 -20.13 -7.34
C GLN A 310 20.19 -21.39 -6.89
N ALA A 311 19.47 -22.03 -7.80
CA ALA A 311 18.78 -23.28 -7.52
C ALA A 311 18.96 -24.27 -8.67
N ALA A 312 19.19 -25.54 -8.32
CA ALA A 312 19.15 -26.67 -9.25
C ALA A 312 17.96 -27.55 -8.91
N PHE A 313 17.12 -27.83 -9.91
CA PHE A 313 15.89 -28.60 -9.74
C PHE A 313 15.98 -29.95 -10.43
N TYR A 314 15.67 -31.04 -9.71
CA TYR A 314 15.62 -32.42 -10.20
C TYR A 314 14.26 -33.01 -9.86
N ASN A 315 13.51 -33.46 -10.86
CA ASN A 315 12.15 -33.99 -10.67
C ASN A 315 11.25 -33.06 -9.82
N ALA A 316 11.46 -31.75 -9.93
CA ALA A 316 10.84 -30.73 -9.10
C ALA A 316 10.10 -29.71 -9.98
N ALA A 317 8.90 -29.30 -9.59
CA ALA A 317 8.06 -28.41 -10.38
C ALA A 317 7.28 -27.41 -9.50
N ASN A 318 6.97 -26.23 -10.07
CA ASN A 318 6.11 -25.23 -9.48
C ASN A 318 6.55 -24.75 -8.09
N ASN A 319 7.84 -24.77 -7.80
CA ASN A 319 8.38 -24.32 -6.51
C ASN A 319 8.82 -22.85 -6.57
N LEU A 320 8.79 -22.19 -5.42
CA LEU A 320 9.41 -20.89 -5.20
C LEU A 320 10.56 -21.06 -4.21
N VAL A 321 11.75 -20.60 -4.59
CA VAL A 321 12.98 -20.69 -3.79
C VAL A 321 13.56 -19.29 -3.61
N THR A 322 13.85 -18.90 -2.39
CA THR A 322 14.66 -17.73 -2.07
C THR A 322 15.56 -18.01 -0.88
N LEU A 323 16.84 -17.70 -1.03
CA LEU A 323 17.86 -17.93 -0.02
C LEU A 323 18.65 -16.64 0.18
N GLU A 324 19.37 -16.54 1.27
CA GLU A 324 20.37 -15.48 1.45
C GLU A 324 21.44 -15.49 0.35
N ASN A 325 21.97 -14.33 0.07
CA ASN A 325 23.00 -14.14 -0.94
C ASN A 325 24.19 -15.11 -0.73
N GLY A 326 24.67 -15.70 -1.84
CA GLY A 326 25.80 -16.61 -1.83
C GLY A 326 25.45 -18.07 -1.50
N LYS A 327 24.19 -18.38 -1.23
CA LYS A 327 23.71 -19.76 -1.02
C LYS A 327 23.10 -20.35 -2.28
N MET A 328 23.16 -21.67 -2.39
CA MET A 328 22.58 -22.45 -3.48
C MET A 328 21.67 -23.54 -2.91
N ALA A 329 20.49 -23.72 -3.52
CA ALA A 329 19.61 -24.86 -3.24
C ALA A 329 19.79 -25.94 -4.31
N VAL A 330 19.80 -27.19 -3.86
CA VAL A 330 19.58 -28.37 -4.74
C VAL A 330 18.30 -29.02 -4.28
N ILE A 331 17.29 -29.05 -5.16
CA ILE A 331 15.93 -29.49 -4.84
C ILE A 331 15.56 -30.68 -5.71
N GLU A 332 15.29 -31.80 -5.08
CA GLU A 332 14.83 -33.02 -5.73
C GLU A 332 13.45 -33.42 -5.22
N GLY A 333 12.53 -33.74 -6.14
CA GLY A 333 11.23 -34.35 -5.85
C GLY A 333 10.18 -33.42 -5.26
N LEU A 334 10.47 -32.11 -4.98
CA LEU A 334 9.46 -31.16 -4.47
C LEU A 334 8.56 -30.65 -5.60
N ASN A 335 7.26 -30.59 -5.31
CA ASN A 335 6.26 -30.04 -6.21
C ASN A 335 5.30 -29.13 -5.45
N ASN A 336 5.19 -27.87 -5.90
CA ASN A 336 4.30 -26.86 -5.33
C ASN A 336 4.69 -26.39 -3.91
N TYR A 337 5.99 -26.17 -3.67
CA TYR A 337 6.53 -25.72 -2.38
C TYR A 337 7.10 -24.31 -2.42
N ILE A 338 7.09 -23.69 -1.26
CA ILE A 338 7.82 -22.49 -0.87
C ILE A 338 9.02 -22.98 -0.07
N VAL A 339 10.24 -22.59 -0.49
CA VAL A 339 11.52 -22.87 0.19
C VAL A 339 12.19 -21.53 0.41
N VAL A 340 12.24 -21.08 1.64
CA VAL A 340 12.77 -19.74 1.99
C VAL A 340 13.76 -19.88 3.13
N GLU A 341 14.93 -19.33 2.95
CA GLU A 341 15.94 -19.26 4.01
C GLU A 341 16.41 -17.82 4.18
N ASN A 342 16.33 -17.32 5.41
CA ASN A 342 16.79 -15.99 5.78
C ASN A 342 17.14 -15.92 7.26
N GLU A 343 18.26 -15.26 7.60
CA GLU A 343 18.73 -15.02 8.98
C GLU A 343 18.65 -16.28 9.86
N GLY A 344 19.18 -17.39 9.35
CA GLY A 344 19.29 -18.65 10.08
C GLY A 344 17.99 -19.45 10.21
N VAL A 345 16.92 -19.06 9.53
CA VAL A 345 15.66 -19.81 9.51
C VAL A 345 15.39 -20.34 8.11
N LEU A 346 15.10 -21.65 8.02
CA LEU A 346 14.64 -22.30 6.81
C LEU A 346 13.16 -22.67 6.93
N LEU A 347 12.33 -22.11 6.05
CA LEU A 347 10.93 -22.48 5.86
C LEU A 347 10.77 -23.38 4.62
N ILE A 348 10.16 -24.52 4.77
CA ILE A 348 9.71 -25.38 3.66
C ILE A 348 8.23 -25.68 3.90
N CYS A 349 7.35 -25.14 3.06
CA CYS A 349 5.93 -25.39 3.17
C CYS A 349 5.25 -25.48 1.79
N ARG A 350 4.11 -26.15 1.69
CA ARG A 350 3.31 -26.15 0.46
C ARG A 350 2.73 -24.77 0.19
N LYS A 351 2.70 -24.33 -1.08
CA LYS A 351 2.09 -23.05 -1.46
C LYS A 351 0.64 -22.91 -1.01
N GLU A 352 -0.13 -24.00 -1.07
CA GLU A 352 -1.53 -24.03 -0.60
C GLU A 352 -1.70 -23.72 0.90
N ASN A 353 -0.63 -23.91 1.69
CA ASN A 353 -0.59 -23.68 3.13
C ASN A 353 0.03 -22.33 3.53
N GLU A 354 0.30 -21.45 2.56
CA GLU A 354 0.96 -20.16 2.83
C GLU A 354 0.24 -19.27 3.87
N GLN A 355 -1.08 -19.40 4.02
CA GLN A 355 -1.84 -18.67 5.04
C GLN A 355 -1.52 -19.14 6.47
N GLN A 356 -1.03 -20.38 6.63
CA GLN A 356 -0.63 -20.93 7.92
C GLN A 356 0.74 -20.39 8.40
N ILE A 357 1.50 -19.71 7.55
CA ILE A 357 2.81 -19.11 7.93
C ILE A 357 2.67 -18.22 9.16
N ARG A 358 1.55 -17.50 9.31
CA ARG A 358 1.30 -16.69 10.52
C ARG A 358 1.24 -17.55 11.79
N GLN A 359 0.67 -18.74 11.71
CA GLN A 359 0.65 -19.68 12.83
C GLN A 359 2.05 -20.23 13.10
N PHE A 360 2.82 -20.57 12.05
CA PHE A 360 4.20 -21.03 12.20
C PHE A 360 5.07 -19.98 12.91
N VAL A 361 4.90 -18.69 12.56
CA VAL A 361 5.56 -17.58 13.26
C VAL A 361 5.14 -17.51 14.72
N ALA A 362 3.83 -17.65 15.02
CA ALA A 362 3.33 -17.60 16.39
C ALA A 362 3.92 -18.72 17.26
N ASP A 363 4.10 -19.90 16.68
CA ASP A 363 4.63 -21.09 17.36
C ASP A 363 6.17 -21.11 17.46
N THR A 364 6.84 -20.19 16.72
CA THR A 364 8.31 -20.10 16.71
C THR A 364 8.80 -19.31 17.92
N LYS A 365 10.03 -19.58 18.39
CA LYS A 365 10.68 -18.82 19.45
C LYS A 365 10.87 -17.36 19.07
N ASP A 366 10.78 -16.46 20.06
CA ASP A 366 10.83 -15.01 19.85
C ASP A 366 12.11 -14.53 19.13
N GLU A 367 13.25 -15.21 19.37
CA GLU A 367 14.53 -14.91 18.70
C GLU A 367 14.51 -15.07 17.16
N PHE A 368 13.49 -15.78 16.61
CA PHE A 368 13.35 -16.04 15.19
C PHE A 368 12.12 -15.35 14.54
N LYS A 369 11.39 -14.51 15.29
CA LYS A 369 10.20 -13.78 14.81
C LYS A 369 10.48 -12.51 14.01
#